data_d3c120be5eb734d6a72cf038fc9b2a00
#
_entry.id   d3c120be5eb734d6a72cf038fc9b2a00
#
_cell.length_a   1.000
_cell.length_b   1.000
_cell.length_c   1.000
_cell.angle_alpha   90.00
_cell.angle_beta   90.00
_cell.angle_gamma   90.00
#
_symmetry.space_group_name_H-M   'P 1'
#
loop_
_entity.id
_entity.type
_entity.pdbx_description
1 polymer ?
#
loop_
_entity_poly.entity_id
_entity_poly.type
_entity_poly.pdbx_seq_one_letter_code
_entity_poly.pdbx_strand_id
1 'polypeptide(L)'
;MRLLGRDDSPAVLAVITGVVGPSYRPVGAMLAAFADGRMAGTLSSGCVEADIALRSAKALKCGPVNLRYGQGSPYFDIQLPCGGGLDILLIPNPDRDVIRAALALHDARKPVTLEFALDGTGIQLHRDAPPDDAGGFLACIEPELFFCVLGKGPEASTFAVLTHAAGYPSLLMSPDQETLDCAAR
;
A
#
# COMPACT_ATOMS: atom_id res chain seq x y z
N MET A 1 2.29 -4.67 2.31
CA MET A 1 3.63 -5.01 1.76
C MET A 1 4.62 -5.49 2.83
N ARG A 2 4.94 -4.70 3.88
CA ARG A 2 5.96 -5.09 4.90
C ARG A 2 5.67 -6.43 5.57
N LEU A 3 4.41 -6.71 5.90
CA LEU A 3 4.02 -7.99 6.50
C LEU A 3 4.23 -9.16 5.51
N LEU A 4 3.86 -8.98 4.24
CA LEU A 4 4.11 -9.97 3.18
C LEU A 4 5.59 -10.27 2.96
N GLY A 5 6.47 -9.29 3.09
CA GLY A 5 7.91 -9.50 2.94
C GLY A 5 8.58 -10.25 4.10
N ARG A 6 7.93 -10.30 5.27
CA ARG A 6 8.45 -10.93 6.50
C ARG A 6 7.83 -12.27 6.85
N ASP A 7 6.71 -12.60 6.22
CA ASP A 7 5.90 -13.78 6.54
C ASP A 7 5.61 -14.55 5.26
N ASP A 8 6.10 -15.77 5.19
CA ASP A 8 5.94 -16.67 4.05
C ASP A 8 4.65 -17.50 4.09
N SER A 9 3.79 -17.27 5.09
CA SER A 9 2.47 -17.90 5.17
C SER A 9 1.66 -17.64 3.90
N PRO A 10 0.80 -18.59 3.48
CA PRO A 10 -0.08 -18.39 2.33
C PRO A 10 -0.90 -17.12 2.48
N ALA A 11 -0.88 -16.28 1.46
CA ALA A 11 -1.58 -15.00 1.47
C ALA A 11 -2.00 -14.58 0.06
N VAL A 12 -2.95 -13.67 -0.01
CA VAL A 12 -3.37 -12.99 -1.23
C VAL A 12 -2.99 -11.51 -1.12
N LEU A 13 -2.41 -10.99 -2.19
CA LEU A 13 -2.25 -9.56 -2.37
C LEU A 13 -3.43 -9.04 -3.20
N ALA A 14 -4.21 -8.15 -2.61
CA ALA A 14 -5.28 -7.43 -3.28
C ALA A 14 -4.79 -6.05 -3.68
N VAL A 15 -4.99 -5.66 -4.95
CA VAL A 15 -4.53 -4.39 -5.51
C VAL A 15 -5.68 -3.67 -6.20
N ILE A 16 -5.89 -2.38 -5.92
CA ILE A 16 -6.83 -1.55 -6.69
C ILE A 16 -6.20 -1.26 -8.05
N THR A 17 -6.78 -1.80 -9.12
CA THR A 17 -6.34 -1.59 -10.50
C THR A 17 -7.14 -0.53 -11.23
N GLY A 18 -8.32 -0.17 -10.72
CA GLY A 18 -9.17 0.86 -11.29
C GLY A 18 -10.12 1.48 -10.26
N VAL A 19 -10.45 2.75 -10.49
CA VAL A 19 -11.42 3.51 -9.68
C VAL A 19 -12.35 4.26 -10.62
N VAL A 20 -13.63 4.25 -10.31
CA VAL A 20 -14.65 5.07 -10.97
C VAL A 20 -15.35 5.93 -9.94
N GLY A 21 -15.37 7.25 -10.16
CA GLY A 21 -15.94 8.20 -9.21
C GLY A 21 -15.13 8.34 -7.91
N PRO A 22 -15.76 8.73 -6.80
CA PRO A 22 -15.10 8.90 -5.52
C PRO A 22 -14.57 7.59 -4.93
N SER A 23 -13.37 7.65 -4.32
CA SER A 23 -12.77 6.51 -3.62
C SER A 23 -11.98 6.96 -2.42
N TYR A 24 -12.00 6.18 -1.33
CA TYR A 24 -11.18 6.41 -0.14
C TYR A 24 -9.69 6.13 -0.38
N ARG A 25 -9.39 5.20 -1.30
CA ARG A 25 -8.01 4.82 -1.62
C ARG A 25 -7.76 4.99 -3.12
N PRO A 26 -6.56 5.45 -3.49
CA PRO A 26 -6.20 5.60 -4.89
C PRO A 26 -5.97 4.25 -5.57
N VAL A 27 -5.92 4.28 -6.89
CA VAL A 27 -5.38 3.19 -7.71
C VAL A 27 -3.97 2.85 -7.24
N GLY A 28 -3.63 1.57 -7.19
CA GLY A 28 -2.36 1.06 -6.65
C GLY A 28 -2.37 0.81 -5.14
N ALA A 29 -3.43 1.17 -4.40
CA ALA A 29 -3.57 0.80 -3.00
C ALA A 29 -3.63 -0.73 -2.84
N MET A 30 -3.00 -1.24 -1.79
CA MET A 30 -2.79 -2.68 -1.60
C MET A 30 -3.24 -3.13 -0.21
N LEU A 31 -3.69 -4.39 -0.16
CA LEU A 31 -4.05 -5.10 1.06
C LEU A 31 -3.53 -6.53 0.97
N ALA A 32 -2.89 -7.00 2.02
CA ALA A 32 -2.52 -8.41 2.19
C ALA A 32 -3.56 -9.11 3.07
N ALA A 33 -4.10 -10.24 2.59
CA ALA A 33 -4.97 -11.13 3.35
C ALA A 33 -4.30 -12.50 3.50
N PHE A 34 -4.03 -12.92 4.73
CA PHE A 34 -3.36 -14.17 5.04
C PHE A 34 -4.39 -15.30 5.26
N ALA A 35 -3.96 -16.54 5.02
CA ALA A 35 -4.81 -17.72 5.18
C ALA A 35 -5.29 -17.93 6.63
N ASP A 36 -4.59 -17.38 7.61
CA ASP A 36 -4.94 -17.42 9.04
C ASP A 36 -5.92 -16.30 9.47
N GLY A 37 -6.39 -15.50 8.52
CA GLY A 37 -7.34 -14.41 8.76
C GLY A 37 -6.71 -13.06 9.09
N ARG A 38 -5.39 -12.97 9.27
CA ARG A 38 -4.72 -11.67 9.43
C ARG A 38 -4.82 -10.86 8.13
N MET A 39 -4.99 -9.55 8.28
CA MET A 39 -5.02 -8.61 7.17
C MET A 39 -4.09 -7.41 7.45
N ALA A 40 -3.50 -6.85 6.40
CA ALA A 40 -2.66 -5.65 6.49
C ALA A 40 -2.88 -4.75 5.27
N GLY A 41 -3.18 -3.49 5.52
CA GLY A 41 -3.60 -2.51 4.51
C GLY A 41 -5.10 -2.29 4.50
N THR A 42 -5.57 -1.43 3.61
CA THR A 42 -7.00 -1.16 3.39
C THR A 42 -7.24 -0.68 1.95
N LEU A 43 -8.38 -1.04 1.39
CA LEU A 43 -8.81 -0.67 0.04
C LEU A 43 -10.02 0.27 0.04
N SER A 44 -10.85 0.21 1.09
CA SER A 44 -12.12 0.95 1.14
C SER A 44 -12.45 1.53 2.52
N SER A 45 -11.52 1.45 3.48
CA SER A 45 -11.76 1.84 4.89
C SER A 45 -12.87 1.03 5.56
N GLY A 46 -13.02 -0.25 5.21
CA GLY A 46 -13.91 -1.21 5.86
C GLY A 46 -15.09 -1.69 5.02
N CYS A 47 -15.41 -1.04 3.89
CA CYS A 47 -16.60 -1.37 3.11
C CYS A 47 -16.54 -2.74 2.40
N VAL A 48 -15.36 -3.12 1.87
CA VAL A 48 -15.18 -4.36 1.09
C VAL A 48 -14.23 -5.36 1.74
N GLU A 49 -13.53 -4.99 2.80
CA GLU A 49 -12.46 -5.80 3.39
C GLU A 49 -12.96 -7.18 3.86
N ALA A 50 -14.17 -7.27 4.41
CA ALA A 50 -14.74 -8.55 4.85
C ALA A 50 -15.00 -9.50 3.67
N ASP A 51 -15.53 -9.00 2.55
CA ASP A 51 -15.72 -9.80 1.34
C ASP A 51 -14.38 -10.15 0.67
N ILE A 52 -13.42 -9.23 0.68
CA ILE A 52 -12.05 -9.50 0.21
C ILE A 52 -11.41 -10.65 0.99
N ALA A 53 -11.60 -10.72 2.32
CA ALA A 53 -11.09 -11.83 3.12
C ALA A 53 -11.68 -13.18 2.67
N LEU A 54 -13.01 -13.23 2.46
CA LEU A 54 -13.70 -14.44 1.99
C LEU A 54 -13.24 -14.85 0.59
N ARG A 55 -13.12 -13.89 -0.33
CA ARG A 55 -12.68 -14.14 -1.71
C ARG A 55 -11.20 -14.51 -1.77
N SER A 56 -10.38 -13.95 -0.88
CA SER A 56 -8.97 -14.32 -0.76
C SER A 56 -8.81 -15.77 -0.35
N ALA A 57 -9.60 -16.26 0.61
CA ALA A 57 -9.59 -17.67 0.99
C ALA A 57 -9.98 -18.60 -0.18
N LYS A 58 -10.87 -18.15 -1.08
CA LYS A 58 -11.21 -18.86 -2.30
C LYS A 58 -10.12 -18.75 -3.35
N ALA A 59 -9.52 -17.57 -3.54
CA ALA A 59 -8.46 -17.33 -4.51
C ALA A 59 -7.21 -18.17 -4.22
N LEU A 60 -6.87 -18.43 -2.96
CA LEU A 60 -5.78 -19.33 -2.57
C LEU A 60 -5.96 -20.75 -3.12
N LYS A 61 -7.20 -21.18 -3.39
CA LYS A 61 -7.53 -22.52 -3.89
C LYS A 61 -7.79 -22.55 -5.39
N CYS A 62 -8.36 -21.47 -5.93
CA CYS A 62 -8.89 -21.44 -7.29
C CYS A 62 -8.05 -20.58 -8.26
N GLY A 63 -7.08 -19.83 -7.75
CA GLY A 63 -6.26 -18.91 -8.55
C GLY A 63 -6.70 -17.45 -8.48
N PRO A 64 -6.06 -16.57 -9.27
CA PRO A 64 -6.31 -15.14 -9.30
C PRO A 64 -7.74 -14.80 -9.69
N VAL A 65 -8.23 -13.63 -9.27
CA VAL A 65 -9.55 -13.14 -9.65
C VAL A 65 -9.59 -11.62 -9.71
N ASN A 66 -10.29 -11.09 -10.71
CA ASN A 66 -10.64 -9.68 -10.82
C ASN A 66 -12.03 -9.47 -10.22
N LEU A 67 -12.16 -8.48 -9.35
CA LEU A 67 -13.41 -8.13 -8.66
C LEU A 67 -13.78 -6.69 -8.99
N ARG A 68 -15.10 -6.45 -9.10
CA ARG A 68 -15.66 -5.11 -9.23
C ARG A 68 -16.63 -4.87 -8.09
N TYR A 69 -16.44 -3.77 -7.32
CA TYR A 69 -17.34 -3.32 -6.26
C TYR A 69 -17.93 -1.95 -6.58
N GLY A 70 -19.10 -1.67 -6.03
CA GLY A 70 -19.82 -0.40 -6.21
C GLY A 70 -20.34 -0.20 -7.63
N GLN A 71 -20.11 0.94 -8.24
CA GLN A 71 -20.67 1.27 -9.56
C GLN A 71 -20.23 0.26 -10.63
N GLY A 72 -21.21 -0.38 -11.29
CA GLY A 72 -20.96 -1.41 -12.30
C GLY A 72 -20.62 -2.79 -11.75
N SER A 73 -20.76 -3.00 -10.43
CA SER A 73 -20.56 -4.30 -9.79
C SER A 73 -21.70 -5.26 -10.10
N PRO A 74 -21.42 -6.57 -10.29
CA PRO A 74 -22.44 -7.60 -10.29
C PRO A 74 -22.96 -7.94 -8.89
N TYR A 75 -22.34 -7.41 -7.82
CA TYR A 75 -22.68 -7.68 -6.42
C TYR A 75 -23.57 -6.57 -5.87
N PHE A 76 -24.89 -6.81 -5.84
CA PHE A 76 -25.87 -5.83 -5.37
C PHE A 76 -25.83 -5.59 -3.85
N ASP A 77 -25.30 -6.54 -3.10
CA ASP A 77 -25.27 -6.51 -1.63
C ASP A 77 -24.15 -5.65 -1.06
N ILE A 78 -23.16 -5.29 -1.88
CA ILE A 78 -21.99 -4.50 -1.45
C ILE A 78 -22.01 -3.16 -2.17
N GLN A 79 -22.59 -2.17 -1.52
CA GLN A 79 -22.61 -0.80 -2.01
C GLN A 79 -21.50 0.01 -1.34
N LEU A 80 -20.79 0.81 -2.13
CA LEU A 80 -19.83 1.77 -1.59
C LEU A 80 -20.57 3.05 -1.22
N PRO A 81 -20.53 3.49 0.07
CA PRO A 81 -21.22 4.71 0.51
C PRO A 81 -20.78 5.97 -0.25
N CYS A 82 -19.56 5.99 -0.80
CA CYS A 82 -19.06 7.08 -1.63
C CYS A 82 -19.70 7.14 -3.02
N GLY A 83 -20.48 6.10 -3.42
CA GLY A 83 -21.11 6.00 -4.75
C GLY A 83 -20.13 5.66 -5.88
N GLY A 84 -18.85 5.41 -5.59
CA GLY A 84 -17.83 5.06 -6.58
C GLY A 84 -17.79 3.57 -6.91
N GLY A 85 -16.82 3.17 -7.73
CA GLY A 85 -16.53 1.79 -8.09
C GLY A 85 -15.04 1.48 -7.97
N LEU A 86 -14.71 0.24 -7.57
CA LEU A 86 -13.36 -0.26 -7.42
C LEU A 86 -13.17 -1.52 -8.25
N ASP A 87 -12.12 -1.54 -9.08
CA ASP A 87 -11.59 -2.76 -9.67
C ASP A 87 -10.44 -3.26 -8.80
N ILE A 88 -10.50 -4.51 -8.38
CA ILE A 88 -9.52 -5.11 -7.47
C ILE A 88 -9.05 -6.43 -8.05
N LEU A 89 -7.72 -6.54 -8.22
CA LEU A 89 -7.05 -7.78 -8.61
C LEU A 89 -6.59 -8.52 -7.35
N LEU A 90 -6.99 -9.78 -7.18
CA LEU A 90 -6.52 -10.69 -6.15
C LEU A 90 -5.44 -11.61 -6.72
N ILE A 91 -4.26 -11.57 -6.13
CA ILE A 91 -3.08 -12.35 -6.53
C ILE A 91 -2.74 -13.31 -5.39
N PRO A 92 -3.06 -14.60 -5.51
CA PRO A 92 -2.72 -15.59 -4.50
C PRO A 92 -1.22 -15.91 -4.54
N ASN A 93 -0.63 -16.06 -3.35
CA ASN A 93 0.77 -16.40 -3.15
C ASN A 93 1.74 -15.57 -4.02
N PRO A 94 1.69 -14.21 -3.89
CA PRO A 94 2.53 -13.34 -4.69
C PRO A 94 4.01 -13.67 -4.46
N ASP A 95 4.85 -13.45 -5.48
CA ASP A 95 6.29 -13.67 -5.40
C ASP A 95 6.90 -12.84 -4.26
N ARG A 96 7.38 -13.53 -3.23
CA ARG A 96 7.93 -12.91 -2.02
C ARG A 96 9.28 -12.24 -2.25
N ASP A 97 10.06 -12.73 -3.20
CA ASP A 97 11.37 -12.16 -3.51
C ASP A 97 11.23 -10.84 -4.23
N VAL A 98 10.26 -10.72 -5.13
CA VAL A 98 9.86 -9.44 -5.74
C VAL A 98 9.39 -8.45 -4.67
N ILE A 99 8.54 -8.89 -3.73
CA ILE A 99 8.05 -8.06 -2.63
C ILE A 99 9.21 -7.59 -1.73
N ARG A 100 10.13 -8.49 -1.35
CA ARG A 100 11.31 -8.15 -0.52
C ARG A 100 12.24 -7.17 -1.23
N ALA A 101 12.49 -7.39 -2.52
CA ALA A 101 13.31 -6.48 -3.32
C ALA A 101 12.68 -5.08 -3.44
N ALA A 102 11.36 -5.00 -3.65
CA ALA A 102 10.62 -3.74 -3.66
C ALA A 102 10.71 -3.01 -2.32
N LEU A 103 10.55 -3.73 -1.20
CA LEU A 103 10.67 -3.17 0.15
C LEU A 103 12.09 -2.65 0.42
N ALA A 104 13.12 -3.38 -0.01
CA ALA A 104 14.52 -2.95 0.17
C ALA A 104 14.80 -1.63 -0.57
N LEU A 105 14.26 -1.44 -1.78
CA LEU A 105 14.36 -0.18 -2.52
C LEU A 105 13.59 0.95 -1.82
N HIS A 106 12.36 0.68 -1.41
CA HIS A 106 11.55 1.65 -0.67
C HIS A 106 12.21 2.08 0.65
N ASP A 107 12.80 1.13 1.41
CA ASP A 107 13.53 1.42 2.64
C ASP A 107 14.84 2.21 2.37
N ALA A 108 15.44 2.00 1.20
CA ALA A 108 16.55 2.83 0.70
C ALA A 108 16.10 4.17 0.11
N ARG A 109 14.81 4.53 0.27
CA ARG A 109 14.17 5.76 -0.21
C ARG A 109 14.26 5.94 -1.72
N LYS A 110 14.15 4.85 -2.47
CA LYS A 110 14.06 4.85 -3.92
C LYS A 110 12.60 4.61 -4.34
N PRO A 111 12.11 5.28 -5.40
CA PRO A 111 10.80 4.96 -5.96
C PRO A 111 10.80 3.51 -6.47
N VAL A 112 9.64 2.88 -6.40
CA VAL A 112 9.44 1.49 -6.80
C VAL A 112 8.25 1.43 -7.74
N THR A 113 8.43 0.83 -8.92
CA THR A 113 7.30 0.50 -9.79
C THR A 113 7.11 -1.01 -9.82
N LEU A 114 5.93 -1.45 -9.42
CA LEU A 114 5.49 -2.84 -9.56
C LEU A 114 4.54 -2.94 -10.74
N GLU A 115 4.80 -3.89 -11.61
CA GLU A 115 3.89 -4.30 -12.68
C GLU A 115 3.18 -5.58 -12.27
N PHE A 116 1.86 -5.54 -12.35
CA PHE A 116 0.98 -6.67 -12.06
C PHE A 116 0.38 -7.19 -13.35
N ALA A 117 0.62 -8.44 -13.68
CA ALA A 117 -0.08 -9.09 -14.80
C ALA A 117 -1.59 -9.05 -14.54
N LEU A 118 -2.37 -8.58 -15.52
CA LEU A 118 -3.82 -8.38 -15.36
C LEU A 118 -4.60 -9.69 -15.12
N ASP A 119 -4.01 -10.83 -15.48
CA ASP A 119 -4.52 -12.17 -15.17
C ASP A 119 -4.14 -12.66 -13.78
N GLY A 120 -3.36 -11.85 -13.02
CA GLY A 120 -2.91 -12.14 -11.66
C GLY A 120 -1.83 -13.22 -11.56
N THR A 121 -1.19 -13.61 -12.66
CA THR A 121 -0.19 -14.69 -12.68
C THR A 121 1.20 -14.25 -12.23
N GLY A 122 1.49 -12.94 -12.20
CA GLY A 122 2.83 -12.45 -11.89
C GLY A 122 2.89 -11.03 -11.39
N ILE A 123 4.01 -10.74 -10.72
CA ILE A 123 4.41 -9.40 -10.30
C ILE A 123 5.85 -9.20 -10.76
N GLN A 124 6.14 -8.07 -11.40
CA GLN A 124 7.48 -7.67 -11.80
C GLN A 124 7.89 -6.38 -11.10
N LEU A 125 9.16 -6.25 -10.77
CA LEU A 125 9.75 -5.06 -10.18
C LEU A 125 10.57 -4.32 -11.24
N HIS A 126 10.18 -3.10 -11.55
CA HIS A 126 10.96 -2.19 -12.37
C HIS A 126 11.81 -1.29 -11.47
N ARG A 127 13.12 -1.34 -11.65
CA ARG A 127 14.11 -0.50 -10.93
C ARG A 127 14.33 0.85 -11.62
N ASP A 128 14.04 0.88 -12.92
CA ASP A 128 14.06 2.04 -13.79
C ASP A 128 12.64 2.29 -14.31
N ALA A 129 12.48 3.26 -15.20
CA ALA A 129 11.20 3.49 -15.85
C ALA A 129 10.69 2.21 -16.53
N PRO A 130 9.43 1.82 -16.31
CA PRO A 130 8.87 0.66 -17.02
C PRO A 130 8.85 0.90 -18.52
N PRO A 131 8.88 -0.16 -19.35
CA PRO A 131 8.79 -0.03 -20.78
C PRO A 131 7.42 0.58 -21.20
N ASP A 132 7.41 1.33 -22.31
CA ASP A 132 6.19 1.97 -22.83
C ASP A 132 5.10 0.95 -23.22
N ASP A 133 5.48 -0.28 -23.51
CA ASP A 133 4.62 -1.40 -23.89
C ASP A 133 4.32 -2.36 -22.72
N ALA A 134 4.48 -1.93 -21.47
CA ALA A 134 4.12 -2.73 -20.31
C ALA A 134 2.67 -3.23 -20.44
N GLY A 135 2.50 -4.55 -20.44
CA GLY A 135 1.20 -5.20 -20.66
C GLY A 135 0.34 -5.32 -19.41
N GLY A 136 0.89 -4.97 -18.25
CA GLY A 136 0.29 -5.11 -16.93
C GLY A 136 -0.21 -3.79 -16.33
N PHE A 137 -0.74 -3.88 -15.13
CA PHE A 137 -1.08 -2.73 -14.31
C PHE A 137 0.16 -2.24 -13.56
N LEU A 138 0.52 -0.97 -13.73
CA LEU A 138 1.67 -0.35 -13.07
C LEU A 138 1.25 0.40 -11.81
N ALA A 139 1.87 0.06 -10.68
CA ALA A 139 1.75 0.79 -9.42
C ALA A 139 3.09 1.41 -9.05
N CYS A 140 3.16 2.73 -9.10
CA CYS A 140 4.32 3.49 -8.62
C CYS A 140 4.15 3.76 -7.11
N ILE A 141 5.16 3.38 -6.34
CA ILE A 141 5.22 3.55 -4.88
C ILE A 141 6.36 4.50 -4.58
N GLU A 142 6.01 5.72 -4.25
CA GLU A 142 6.98 6.74 -3.83
C GLU A 142 7.37 6.52 -2.37
N PRO A 143 8.64 6.84 -1.99
CA PRO A 143 9.03 6.89 -0.60
C PRO A 143 8.22 7.91 0.18
N GLU A 144 7.88 7.61 1.43
CA GLU A 144 7.23 8.56 2.32
C GLU A 144 8.04 9.85 2.45
N LEU A 145 7.35 10.97 2.67
CA LEU A 145 8.01 12.24 2.96
C LEU A 145 8.93 12.09 4.18
N PHE A 146 10.14 12.63 4.06
CA PHE A 146 11.09 12.72 5.16
C PHE A 146 11.33 14.20 5.49
N PHE A 147 11.13 14.57 6.74
CA PHE A 147 11.36 15.94 7.19
C PHE A 147 12.72 16.09 7.83
N CYS A 148 13.55 16.98 7.29
CA CYS A 148 14.79 17.40 7.90
C CYS A 148 14.59 18.80 8.48
N VAL A 149 14.50 18.87 9.80
CA VAL A 149 14.27 20.11 10.54
C VAL A 149 15.60 20.66 11.03
N LEU A 150 15.98 21.82 10.53
CA LEU A 150 17.23 22.51 10.87
C LEU A 150 16.88 23.80 11.60
N GLY A 151 17.28 23.93 12.87
CA GLY A 151 16.98 25.15 13.61
C GLY A 151 17.11 25.01 15.12
N LYS A 152 16.77 26.08 15.83
CA LYS A 152 16.73 26.14 17.29
C LYS A 152 15.44 26.81 17.76
N GLY A 153 15.09 26.55 19.03
CA GLY A 153 13.94 27.18 19.69
C GLY A 153 12.63 26.38 19.49
N PRO A 154 11.53 26.91 20.00
CA PRO A 154 10.25 26.22 20.10
C PRO A 154 9.65 25.87 18.73
N GLU A 155 9.91 26.64 17.68
CA GLU A 155 9.41 26.38 16.34
C GLU A 155 10.00 25.08 15.77
N ALA A 156 11.32 24.89 15.92
CA ALA A 156 12.01 23.70 15.43
C ALA A 156 11.58 22.43 16.19
N SER A 157 11.55 22.50 17.53
CA SER A 157 11.12 21.36 18.35
C SER A 157 9.64 21.01 18.11
N THR A 158 8.75 22.00 18.05
CA THR A 158 7.32 21.80 17.80
C THR A 158 7.07 21.19 16.41
N PHE A 159 7.76 21.68 15.37
CA PHE A 159 7.62 21.12 14.03
C PHE A 159 8.07 19.65 13.99
N ALA A 160 9.20 19.33 14.63
CA ALA A 160 9.67 17.94 14.71
C ALA A 160 8.68 17.02 15.45
N VAL A 161 8.10 17.48 16.56
CA VAL A 161 7.06 16.74 17.29
C VAL A 161 5.81 16.54 16.42
N LEU A 162 5.36 17.56 15.72
CA LEU A 162 4.17 17.47 14.86
C LEU A 162 4.37 16.51 13.69
N THR A 163 5.54 16.56 13.02
CA THR A 163 5.83 15.63 11.92
C THR A 163 5.91 14.19 12.40
N HIS A 164 6.52 13.96 13.57
CA HIS A 164 6.54 12.64 14.19
C HIS A 164 5.14 12.14 14.58
N ALA A 165 4.35 13.00 15.23
CA ALA A 165 2.96 12.69 15.61
C ALA A 165 2.07 12.42 14.39
N ALA A 166 2.34 13.07 13.25
CA ALA A 166 1.69 12.81 11.98
C ALA A 166 2.14 11.51 11.28
N GLY A 167 3.10 10.78 11.87
CA GLY A 167 3.59 9.50 11.36
C GLY A 167 4.69 9.61 10.30
N TYR A 168 5.25 10.81 10.07
CA TYR A 168 6.34 10.98 9.10
C TYR A 168 7.72 10.73 9.75
N PRO A 169 8.63 10.04 9.06
CA PRO A 169 10.02 9.98 9.48
C PRO A 169 10.62 11.38 9.43
N SER A 170 11.26 11.79 10.53
CA SER A 170 11.84 13.13 10.67
C SER A 170 13.16 13.10 11.40
N LEU A 171 14.02 14.08 11.11
CA LEU A 171 15.29 14.33 11.77
C LEU A 171 15.33 15.78 12.21
N LEU A 172 15.51 16.03 13.51
CA LEU A 172 15.80 17.37 14.05
C LEU A 172 17.30 17.51 14.26
N MET A 173 17.88 18.54 13.67
CA MET A 173 19.26 18.96 13.89
C MET A 173 19.28 20.36 14.49
N SER A 174 19.82 20.49 15.69
CA SER A 174 19.92 21.75 16.40
C SER A 174 21.30 21.89 17.08
N PRO A 175 21.91 23.09 17.07
CA PRO A 175 23.09 23.38 17.90
C PRO A 175 22.70 23.55 19.38
N ASP A 176 21.43 23.60 19.70
CA ASP A 176 20.88 23.91 21.03
C ASP A 176 20.29 22.65 21.68
N GLN A 177 20.87 22.25 22.83
CA GLN A 177 20.45 21.03 23.53
C GLN A 177 19.01 21.13 24.05
N GLU A 178 18.58 22.31 24.51
CA GLU A 178 17.20 22.51 25.00
C GLU A 178 16.18 22.24 23.92
N THR A 179 16.46 22.66 22.68
CA THR A 179 15.61 22.37 21.52
C THR A 179 15.48 20.85 21.26
N LEU A 180 16.57 20.09 21.36
CA LEU A 180 16.57 18.64 21.19
C LEU A 180 15.79 17.95 22.32
N ASP A 181 15.99 18.37 23.56
CA ASP A 181 15.32 17.81 24.74
C ASP A 181 13.80 18.07 24.70
N CYS A 182 13.37 19.22 24.19
CA CYS A 182 11.96 19.55 24.02
C CYS A 182 11.28 18.66 22.95
N ALA A 183 11.99 18.29 21.92
CA ALA A 183 11.46 17.42 20.86
C ALA A 183 11.43 15.92 21.24
N ALA A 184 12.22 15.53 22.26
CA ALA A 184 12.30 14.16 22.74
C ALA A 184 11.21 13.77 23.77
N ARG A 185 10.41 14.74 24.24
CA ARG A 185 9.31 14.56 25.22
C ARG A 185 8.00 14.24 24.52
#